data_71b5144b9eed181d3b79dffdb63f7491
#
_entry.id   71b5144b9eed181d3b79dffdb63f7491
#
_cell.length_a   1.000
_cell.length_b   1.000
_cell.length_c   1.000
_cell.angle_alpha   90.00
_cell.angle_beta   90.00
_cell.angle_gamma   90.00
#
_symmetry.space_group_name_H-M   'P 1'
#
loop_
_entity.id
_entity.type
_entity.pdbx_description
1 polymer ?
#
loop_
_entity_poly.entity_id
_entity_poly.type
_entity_poly.pdbx_seq_one_letter_code
_entity_poly.pdbx_strand_id
1 'polypeptide(L)'
;MIDMQDIVKKWSITRSKLEIVSVIVILVCAISVFSVRISNKTSLTYDKGRMHYTGYVINHKMNGEGKLVYPNGDIYEGTFKDGLFEGKGTFTAKTGWLYNGEFHKGQANGKGVLKAKNNKVYKGIFKQGIFQK
;
A
#
# COMPACT_ATOMS: atom_id res chain seq x y z
N MET A 1 -53.21 -2.00 35.10
CA MET A 1 -52.17 -2.99 35.43
C MET A 1 -51.74 -3.62 34.11
N ILE A 2 -50.52 -3.42 33.69
CA ILE A 2 -49.99 -4.02 32.45
C ILE A 2 -49.72 -5.48 32.76
N ASP A 3 -50.40 -6.38 32.03
CA ASP A 3 -50.19 -7.81 32.20
C ASP A 3 -48.78 -8.19 31.72
N MET A 4 -48.06 -8.94 32.56
CA MET A 4 -46.74 -9.45 32.21
C MET A 4 -46.76 -10.31 30.95
N GLN A 5 -47.89 -10.93 30.65
CA GLN A 5 -48.08 -11.70 29.42
C GLN A 5 -48.07 -10.84 28.17
N ASP A 6 -48.54 -9.61 28.23
CA ASP A 6 -48.51 -8.67 27.12
C ASP A 6 -47.10 -8.14 26.84
N ILE A 7 -46.27 -7.98 27.87
CA ILE A 7 -44.88 -7.60 27.74
C ILE A 7 -44.07 -8.72 27.07
N VAL A 8 -44.27 -9.97 27.50
CA VAL A 8 -43.59 -11.13 26.92
C VAL A 8 -44.01 -11.36 25.46
N LYS A 9 -45.30 -11.14 25.14
CA LYS A 9 -45.81 -11.26 23.77
C LYS A 9 -45.26 -10.18 22.82
N LYS A 10 -45.01 -8.97 23.36
CA LYS A 10 -44.41 -7.86 22.62
C LYS A 10 -42.90 -8.07 22.32
N TRP A 11 -42.27 -8.95 23.10
CA TRP A 11 -40.85 -9.31 22.98
C TRP A 11 -40.61 -10.72 22.42
N SER A 12 -41.62 -11.37 21.84
CA SER A 12 -41.42 -12.63 21.13
C SER A 12 -40.63 -12.39 19.85
N ILE A 13 -39.33 -12.21 20.03
CA ILE A 13 -38.38 -12.29 18.94
C ILE A 13 -38.42 -13.72 18.46
N THR A 14 -39.09 -13.96 17.32
CA THR A 14 -39.13 -15.28 16.70
C THR A 14 -37.71 -15.73 16.38
N ARG A 15 -37.42 -17.04 16.48
CA ARG A 15 -36.08 -17.62 16.16
C ARG A 15 -35.52 -17.07 14.86
N SER A 16 -36.33 -16.91 13.80
CA SER A 16 -35.94 -16.37 12.53
C SER A 16 -35.45 -14.91 12.61
N LYS A 17 -36.03 -14.06 13.47
CA LYS A 17 -35.59 -12.69 13.69
C LYS A 17 -34.26 -12.62 14.44
N LEU A 18 -34.04 -13.51 15.40
CA LEU A 18 -32.78 -13.68 16.12
C LEU A 18 -31.67 -14.13 15.17
N GLU A 19 -31.94 -15.06 14.27
CA GLU A 19 -30.99 -15.54 13.25
C GLU A 19 -30.63 -14.42 12.26
N ILE A 20 -31.63 -13.67 11.79
CA ILE A 20 -31.39 -12.52 10.90
C ILE A 20 -30.54 -11.46 11.59
N VAL A 21 -30.81 -11.12 12.84
CA VAL A 21 -30.02 -10.14 13.61
C VAL A 21 -28.58 -10.63 13.79
N SER A 22 -28.38 -11.93 14.12
CA SER A 22 -27.03 -12.49 14.27
C SER A 22 -26.25 -12.46 12.96
N VAL A 23 -26.87 -12.78 11.82
CA VAL A 23 -26.25 -12.70 10.51
C VAL A 23 -25.88 -11.25 10.16
N ILE A 24 -26.74 -10.29 10.45
CA ILE A 24 -26.46 -8.86 10.23
C ILE A 24 -25.28 -8.40 11.08
N VAL A 25 -25.22 -8.78 12.36
CA VAL A 25 -24.10 -8.45 13.25
C VAL A 25 -22.79 -9.05 12.74
N ILE A 26 -22.80 -10.31 12.30
CA ILE A 26 -21.63 -10.98 11.72
C ILE A 26 -21.16 -10.25 10.44
N LEU A 27 -22.09 -9.87 9.55
CA LEU A 27 -21.78 -9.13 8.34
C LEU A 27 -21.21 -7.75 8.64
N VAL A 28 -21.77 -7.02 9.59
CA VAL A 28 -21.26 -5.71 10.02
C VAL A 28 -19.87 -5.84 10.63
N CYS A 29 -19.62 -6.86 11.46
CA CYS A 29 -18.30 -7.14 12.00
C CYS A 29 -17.30 -7.52 10.90
N ALA A 30 -17.69 -8.34 9.93
CA ALA A 30 -16.85 -8.72 8.80
C ALA A 30 -16.48 -7.49 7.93
N ILE A 31 -17.46 -6.63 7.64
CA ILE A 31 -17.23 -5.37 6.91
C ILE A 31 -16.31 -4.43 7.72
N SER A 32 -16.51 -4.34 9.04
CA SER A 32 -15.68 -3.53 9.93
C SER A 32 -14.22 -3.98 9.93
N VAL A 33 -13.96 -5.30 9.97
CA VAL A 33 -12.60 -5.86 9.91
C VAL A 33 -11.98 -5.65 8.51
N PHE A 34 -12.78 -5.71 7.44
CA PHE A 34 -12.31 -5.47 6.08
C PHE A 34 -12.02 -3.99 5.81
N SER A 35 -12.73 -3.08 6.47
CA SER A 35 -12.60 -1.63 6.29
C SER A 35 -11.32 -1.02 6.91
N VAL A 36 -10.58 -1.78 7.73
CA VAL A 36 -9.37 -1.28 8.42
C VAL A 36 -8.15 -1.16 7.50
N ARG A 37 -8.22 -1.65 6.26
CA ARG A 37 -7.15 -1.50 5.26
C ARG A 37 -7.50 -0.47 4.18
N ILE A 38 -8.06 0.66 4.55
CA ILE A 38 -8.26 1.75 3.58
C ILE A 38 -6.88 2.34 3.26
N SER A 39 -6.38 2.06 2.06
CA SER A 39 -5.22 2.77 1.53
C SER A 39 -5.68 4.15 1.07
N ASN A 40 -5.23 5.19 1.72
CA ASN A 40 -5.51 6.55 1.33
C ASN A 40 -4.34 7.13 0.54
N LYS A 41 -4.65 7.76 -0.60
CA LYS A 41 -3.65 8.54 -1.32
C LYS A 41 -3.39 9.83 -0.55
N THR A 42 -2.14 10.05 -0.16
CA THR A 42 -1.74 11.20 0.65
C THR A 42 -0.34 11.68 0.30
N SER A 43 0.01 12.83 0.79
CA SER A 43 1.37 13.36 0.74
C SER A 43 1.98 13.30 2.13
N LEU A 44 3.13 12.69 2.25
CA LEU A 44 3.91 12.62 3.48
C LEU A 44 5.25 13.32 3.30
N THR A 45 5.69 13.95 4.36
CA THR A 45 6.98 14.63 4.37
C THR A 45 7.84 14.02 5.48
N TYR A 46 9.02 13.59 5.13
CA TYR A 46 9.99 12.98 6.04
C TYR A 46 11.24 13.86 6.17
N ASP A 47 12.12 13.50 7.09
CA ASP A 47 13.43 14.14 7.28
C ASP A 47 13.33 15.68 7.37
N LYS A 48 12.50 16.16 8.31
CA LYS A 48 12.28 17.60 8.56
C LYS A 48 11.84 18.40 7.32
N GLY A 49 11.04 17.78 6.44
CA GLY A 49 10.49 18.44 5.26
C GLY A 49 11.36 18.33 4.01
N ARG A 50 12.45 17.60 4.04
CA ARG A 50 13.36 17.48 2.88
C ARG A 50 13.02 16.35 1.91
N MET A 51 12.34 15.30 2.41
CA MET A 51 11.92 14.15 1.61
C MET A 51 10.40 14.17 1.43
N HIS A 52 9.92 14.11 0.20
CA HIS A 52 8.49 14.22 -0.13
C HIS A 52 8.00 12.94 -0.77
N TYR A 53 6.98 12.35 -0.17
CA TYR A 53 6.25 11.21 -0.72
C TYR A 53 4.84 11.62 -1.11
N THR A 54 4.38 11.17 -2.28
CA THR A 54 2.99 11.29 -2.71
C THR A 54 2.52 9.94 -3.23
N GLY A 55 1.51 9.37 -2.62
CA GLY A 55 1.02 8.04 -2.99
C GLY A 55 0.14 7.41 -1.94
N TYR A 56 -0.01 6.09 -2.03
CA TYR A 56 -0.85 5.34 -1.10
C TYR A 56 -0.11 5.01 0.20
N VAL A 57 -0.83 5.09 1.32
CA VAL A 57 -0.32 4.86 2.67
C VAL A 57 -1.23 3.89 3.41
N ILE A 58 -0.65 2.90 4.07
CA ILE A 58 -1.31 1.98 5.00
C ILE A 58 -0.52 1.99 6.30
N ASN A 59 -1.19 2.21 7.44
CA ASN A 59 -0.55 2.25 8.76
C ASN A 59 0.68 3.18 8.79
N HIS A 60 0.56 4.39 8.24
CA HIS A 60 1.62 5.40 8.16
C HIS A 60 2.87 4.98 7.36
N LYS A 61 2.78 3.90 6.58
CA LYS A 61 3.85 3.43 5.71
C LYS A 61 3.45 3.57 4.25
N MET A 62 4.41 3.91 3.40
CA MET A 62 4.23 3.91 1.95
C MET A 62 3.84 2.51 1.48
N ASN A 63 2.70 2.39 0.79
CA ASN A 63 2.16 1.13 0.29
C ASN A 63 1.38 1.38 -0.99
N GLY A 64 1.57 0.52 -2.01
CA GLY A 64 0.97 0.71 -3.31
C GLY A 64 1.77 1.70 -4.17
N GLU A 65 1.14 2.27 -5.19
CA GLU A 65 1.81 3.19 -6.11
C GLU A 65 2.09 4.55 -5.45
N GLY A 66 3.27 5.09 -5.73
CA GLY A 66 3.67 6.39 -5.22
C GLY A 66 4.93 6.95 -5.87
N LYS A 67 5.22 8.19 -5.52
CA LYS A 67 6.41 8.95 -5.92
C LYS A 67 7.13 9.44 -4.67
N LEU A 68 8.42 9.17 -4.59
CA LEU A 68 9.29 9.65 -3.53
C LEU A 68 10.38 10.52 -4.12
N VAL A 69 10.51 11.74 -3.60
CA VAL A 69 11.56 12.71 -3.96
C VAL A 69 12.50 12.85 -2.78
N TYR A 70 13.77 12.56 -3.03
CA TYR A 70 14.84 12.66 -2.04
C TYR A 70 15.42 14.08 -1.95
N PRO A 71 16.05 14.46 -0.83
CA PRO A 71 16.66 15.77 -0.66
C PRO A 71 17.74 16.11 -1.69
N ASN A 72 18.46 15.09 -2.18
CA ASN A 72 19.48 15.23 -3.21
C ASN A 72 18.92 15.38 -4.63
N GLY A 73 17.60 15.28 -4.81
CA GLY A 73 16.91 15.37 -6.09
C GLY A 73 16.73 14.04 -6.82
N ASP A 74 17.09 12.91 -6.23
CA ASP A 74 16.74 11.60 -6.76
C ASP A 74 15.24 11.38 -6.63
N ILE A 75 14.66 10.61 -7.55
CA ILE A 75 13.23 10.35 -7.60
C ILE A 75 13.01 8.86 -7.80
N TYR A 76 12.11 8.28 -6.99
CA TYR A 76 11.53 6.97 -7.25
C TYR A 76 10.04 7.10 -7.56
N GLU A 77 9.59 6.47 -8.63
CA GLU A 77 8.18 6.33 -9.01
C GLU A 77 7.88 4.86 -9.24
N GLY A 78 6.96 4.31 -8.46
CA GLY A 78 6.60 2.89 -8.58
C GLY A 78 5.86 2.38 -7.37
N THR A 79 5.92 1.06 -7.18
CA THR A 79 5.20 0.39 -6.11
C THR A 79 6.03 0.32 -4.84
N PHE A 80 5.35 0.51 -3.71
CA PHE A 80 5.90 0.39 -2.36
C PHE A 80 5.19 -0.73 -1.60
N LYS A 81 5.91 -1.36 -0.69
CA LYS A 81 5.38 -2.29 0.30
C LYS A 81 6.06 -2.05 1.63
N ASP A 82 5.25 -1.71 2.65
CA ASP A 82 5.73 -1.43 4.01
C ASP A 82 6.89 -0.42 4.07
N GLY A 83 6.88 0.58 3.21
CA GLY A 83 7.88 1.65 3.14
C GLY A 83 9.09 1.35 2.26
N LEU A 84 9.15 0.18 1.62
CA LEU A 84 10.25 -0.21 0.72
C LEU A 84 9.79 -0.26 -0.73
N PHE A 85 10.71 -0.04 -1.67
CA PHE A 85 10.45 -0.26 -3.10
C PHE A 85 10.18 -1.75 -3.34
N GLU A 86 9.08 -2.05 -4.00
CA GLU A 86 8.66 -3.42 -4.30
C GLU A 86 7.96 -3.46 -5.66
N GLY A 87 8.16 -4.52 -6.44
CA GLY A 87 7.54 -4.65 -7.74
C GLY A 87 8.13 -3.72 -8.79
N LYS A 88 7.34 -3.23 -9.72
CA LYS A 88 7.82 -2.37 -10.82
C LYS A 88 7.97 -0.92 -10.39
N GLY A 89 9.06 -0.30 -10.83
CA GLY A 89 9.32 1.11 -10.56
C GLY A 89 10.43 1.68 -11.43
N THR A 90 10.56 3.00 -11.35
CA THR A 90 11.62 3.76 -12.01
C THR A 90 12.35 4.60 -10.98
N PHE A 91 13.64 4.43 -10.90
CA PHE A 91 14.53 5.29 -10.12
C PHE A 91 15.30 6.21 -11.04
N THR A 92 15.19 7.51 -10.83
CA THR A 92 15.87 8.54 -11.58
C THR A 92 16.85 9.26 -10.67
N ALA A 93 18.14 9.09 -10.92
CA ALA A 93 19.16 9.78 -10.17
C ALA A 93 19.39 11.19 -10.75
N LYS A 94 19.51 12.19 -9.88
CA LYS A 94 19.88 13.57 -10.27
C LYS A 94 21.20 13.61 -11.02
N THR A 95 22.09 12.66 -10.75
CA THR A 95 23.40 12.53 -11.41
C THR A 95 23.32 12.08 -12.86
N GLY A 96 22.13 11.67 -13.36
CA GLY A 96 21.87 11.41 -14.77
C GLY A 96 21.79 9.94 -15.17
N TRP A 97 21.70 9.00 -14.22
CA TRP A 97 21.36 7.61 -14.54
C TRP A 97 19.91 7.29 -14.18
N LEU A 98 19.34 6.29 -14.83
CA LEU A 98 17.97 5.86 -14.64
C LEU A 98 17.89 4.33 -14.63
N TYR A 99 17.19 3.78 -13.67
CA TYR A 99 16.81 2.38 -13.65
C TYR A 99 15.29 2.24 -13.75
N ASN A 100 14.82 1.41 -14.68
CA ASN A 100 13.43 1.04 -14.82
C ASN A 100 13.33 -0.48 -14.79
N GLY A 101 12.62 -1.04 -13.82
CA GLY A 101 12.52 -2.48 -13.68
C GLY A 101 11.90 -2.91 -12.37
N GLU A 102 12.24 -4.14 -11.99
CA GLU A 102 11.73 -4.80 -10.80
C GLU A 102 12.58 -4.47 -9.58
N PHE A 103 11.90 -4.24 -8.46
CA PHE A 103 12.49 -4.01 -7.15
C PHE A 103 12.00 -5.06 -6.16
N HIS A 104 12.86 -5.44 -5.24
CA HIS A 104 12.53 -6.28 -4.10
C HIS A 104 13.24 -5.78 -2.85
N LYS A 105 12.48 -5.51 -1.80
CA LYS A 105 12.99 -4.97 -0.51
C LYS A 105 13.93 -3.77 -0.68
N GLY A 106 13.56 -2.83 -1.56
CA GLY A 106 14.30 -1.61 -1.78
C GLY A 106 15.47 -1.69 -2.77
N GLN A 107 15.74 -2.85 -3.36
CA GLN A 107 16.85 -3.07 -4.28
C GLN A 107 16.36 -3.48 -5.67
N ALA A 108 17.07 -3.08 -6.74
CA ALA A 108 16.84 -3.59 -8.08
C ALA A 108 17.04 -5.12 -8.09
N ASN A 109 15.98 -5.86 -8.40
CA ASN A 109 16.01 -7.33 -8.36
C ASN A 109 14.98 -7.87 -9.33
N GLY A 110 15.42 -8.59 -10.35
CA GLY A 110 14.60 -9.07 -11.44
C GLY A 110 14.93 -8.41 -12.77
N LYS A 111 13.99 -8.39 -13.68
CA LYS A 111 14.17 -7.78 -15.01
C LYS A 111 14.19 -6.27 -14.94
N GLY A 112 15.15 -5.65 -15.63
CA GLY A 112 15.23 -4.21 -15.66
C GLY A 112 16.15 -3.68 -16.74
N VAL A 113 16.12 -2.36 -16.87
CA VAL A 113 16.94 -1.58 -17.79
C VAL A 113 17.61 -0.44 -17.02
N LEU A 114 18.91 -0.44 -17.00
CA LEU A 114 19.73 0.65 -16.46
C LEU A 114 20.29 1.47 -17.60
N LYS A 115 19.96 2.74 -17.65
CA LYS A 115 20.60 3.74 -18.51
C LYS A 115 21.60 4.53 -17.70
N ALA A 116 22.87 4.34 -17.98
CA ALA A 116 23.95 5.06 -17.31
C ALA A 116 24.08 6.52 -17.82
N LYS A 117 24.76 7.37 -17.05
CA LYS A 117 24.99 8.78 -17.38
C LYS A 117 25.65 8.97 -18.76
N ASN A 118 26.51 8.05 -19.17
CA ASN A 118 27.17 8.04 -20.48
C ASN A 118 26.33 7.46 -21.62
N ASN A 119 24.99 7.33 -21.43
CA ASN A 119 24.03 6.74 -22.33
C ASN A 119 24.21 5.23 -22.61
N LYS A 120 25.12 4.54 -21.94
CA LYS A 120 25.19 3.08 -22.01
C LYS A 120 23.93 2.47 -21.37
N VAL A 121 23.38 1.45 -22.05
CA VAL A 121 22.17 0.77 -21.61
C VAL A 121 22.51 -0.68 -21.26
N TYR A 122 22.11 -1.09 -20.06
CA TYR A 122 22.22 -2.44 -19.56
C TYR A 122 20.80 -2.99 -19.38
N LYS A 123 20.42 -3.95 -20.21
CA LYS A 123 19.10 -4.59 -20.18
C LYS A 123 19.27 -6.06 -19.83
N GLY A 124 18.60 -6.51 -18.80
CA GLY A 124 18.66 -7.91 -18.37
C GLY A 124 18.21 -8.11 -16.95
N ILE A 125 18.83 -9.05 -16.27
CA ILE A 125 18.52 -9.43 -14.89
C ILE A 125 19.42 -8.69 -13.92
N PHE A 126 18.82 -8.13 -12.88
CA PHE A 126 19.51 -7.54 -11.74
C PHE A 126 19.31 -8.43 -10.51
N LYS A 127 20.30 -8.54 -9.67
CA LYS A 127 20.24 -9.25 -8.40
C LYS A 127 20.90 -8.40 -7.33
N GLN A 128 20.12 -8.01 -6.32
CA GLN A 128 20.58 -7.14 -5.22
C GLN A 128 21.31 -5.87 -5.73
N GLY A 129 20.72 -5.21 -6.74
CA GLY A 129 21.27 -4.01 -7.34
C GLY A 129 22.40 -4.24 -8.37
N ILE A 130 22.82 -5.48 -8.61
CA ILE A 130 23.95 -5.82 -9.49
C ILE A 130 23.44 -6.42 -10.79
N PHE A 131 23.87 -5.87 -11.92
CA PHE A 131 23.57 -6.42 -13.25
C PHE A 131 24.26 -7.78 -13.43
N GLN A 132 23.48 -8.77 -13.84
CA GLN A 132 23.98 -10.12 -14.16
C GLN A 132 24.35 -10.18 -15.65
N LYS A 133 25.59 -10.55 -15.93
CA LYS A 133 26.07 -10.79 -17.31
C LYS A 133 25.61 -12.13 -17.83
#